data_a595f74d477d7eede4c0a59b6ba2c25f
#
_entry.id   a595f74d477d7eede4c0a59b6ba2c25f
#
_cell.length_a   1.000
_cell.length_b   1.000
_cell.length_c   1.000
_cell.angle_alpha   90.00
_cell.angle_beta   90.00
_cell.angle_gamma   90.00
#
_symmetry.space_group_name_H-M   'P 1'
#
loop_
_entity.id
_entity.type
_entity.pdbx_description
1 polymer ?
#
loop_
_entity_poly.entity_id
_entity_poly.type
_entity_poly.pdbx_seq_one_letter_code
_entity_poly.pdbx_strand_id
1 'polypeptide(L)'
;MVIGEAPGAEEDRQGLPFVGPAGQLLDRMLTAIGLDRRAVYISNILPWRPPGNRSPTAEEIALCQPFVERQIVLVQPRVLVLVGGISAKALLEKREGITRLRGTWREFSPAGMTHTIPTMATFHPAYILRQPSAKREVWRDLLAIQKILSELGV
;
A
#
# COMPACT_ATOMS: atom_id res chain seq x y z
N MET A 1 2.10 -4.07 -6.94
CA MET A 1 0.98 -4.31 -5.98
C MET A 1 0.97 -3.20 -4.95
N VAL A 2 -0.23 -2.73 -4.57
CA VAL A 2 -0.40 -1.69 -3.54
C VAL A 2 -1.19 -2.26 -2.36
N ILE A 3 -0.73 -2.03 -1.14
CA ILE A 3 -1.40 -2.50 0.08
C ILE A 3 -1.62 -1.32 1.02
N GLY A 4 -2.89 -1.07 1.37
CA GLY A 4 -3.31 -0.08 2.35
C GLY A 4 -3.74 -0.69 3.68
N GLU A 5 -4.49 0.07 4.45
CA GLU A 5 -4.91 -0.29 5.82
C GLU A 5 -6.18 -1.14 5.83
N ALA A 6 -7.31 -0.56 5.51
CA ALA A 6 -8.63 -1.18 5.57
C ALA A 6 -9.64 -0.43 4.68
N PRO A 7 -10.77 -1.08 4.32
CA PRO A 7 -11.84 -0.42 3.59
C PRO A 7 -12.47 0.73 4.39
N GLY A 8 -12.79 1.82 3.71
CA GLY A 8 -13.66 2.87 4.21
C GLY A 8 -15.14 2.61 3.87
N ALA A 9 -16.00 3.63 4.05
CA ALA A 9 -17.45 3.49 3.82
C ALA A 9 -17.79 3.13 2.37
N GLU A 10 -17.17 3.80 1.39
CA GLU A 10 -17.44 3.53 -0.03
C GLU A 10 -16.93 2.16 -0.46
N GLU A 11 -15.77 1.77 0.04
CA GLU A 11 -15.18 0.45 -0.22
C GLU A 11 -16.05 -0.67 0.35
N ASP A 12 -16.57 -0.49 1.57
CA ASP A 12 -17.48 -1.41 2.22
C ASP A 12 -18.80 -1.55 1.43
N ARG A 13 -19.34 -0.42 0.95
CA ARG A 13 -20.56 -0.39 0.14
C ARG A 13 -20.38 -1.06 -1.22
N GLN A 14 -19.26 -0.87 -1.90
CA GLN A 14 -19.02 -1.35 -3.27
C GLN A 14 -18.32 -2.72 -3.32
N GLY A 15 -17.69 -3.15 -2.22
CA GLY A 15 -16.90 -4.39 -2.19
C GLY A 15 -15.60 -4.31 -2.97
N LEU A 16 -15.05 -3.10 -3.18
CA LEU A 16 -13.82 -2.85 -3.93
C LEU A 16 -12.85 -2.00 -3.11
N PRO A 17 -11.52 -2.25 -3.18
CA PRO A 17 -10.55 -1.43 -2.47
C PRO A 17 -10.35 -0.07 -3.16
N PHE A 18 -10.11 0.95 -2.36
CA PHE A 18 -9.73 2.28 -2.85
C PHE A 18 -10.66 2.88 -3.90
N VAL A 19 -11.96 2.98 -3.62
CA VAL A 19 -12.97 3.57 -4.51
C VAL A 19 -13.55 4.90 -3.99
N GLY A 20 -13.28 5.26 -2.72
CA GLY A 20 -13.66 6.54 -2.15
C GLY A 20 -12.68 7.67 -2.53
N PRO A 21 -12.76 8.84 -1.85
CA PRO A 21 -11.90 10.00 -2.16
C PRO A 21 -10.40 9.68 -2.11
N ALA A 22 -9.95 8.91 -1.13
CA ALA A 22 -8.55 8.46 -1.04
C ALA A 22 -8.17 7.56 -2.22
N GLY A 23 -9.08 6.69 -2.64
CA GLY A 23 -8.88 5.80 -3.80
C GLY A 23 -8.80 6.57 -5.12
N GLN A 24 -9.60 7.61 -5.29
CA GLN A 24 -9.53 8.50 -6.45
C GLN A 24 -8.20 9.26 -6.51
N LEU A 25 -7.65 9.65 -5.34
CA LEU A 25 -6.31 10.22 -5.30
C LEU A 25 -5.25 9.18 -5.66
N LEU A 26 -5.37 7.95 -5.17
CA LEU A 26 -4.47 6.85 -5.55
C LEU A 26 -4.48 6.62 -7.06
N ASP A 27 -5.63 6.65 -7.70
CA ASP A 27 -5.75 6.52 -9.16
C ASP A 27 -4.95 7.62 -9.89
N ARG A 28 -5.06 8.86 -9.43
CA ARG A 28 -4.29 9.98 -9.98
C ARG A 28 -2.79 9.82 -9.74
N MET A 29 -2.41 9.33 -8.57
CA MET A 29 -1.01 9.04 -8.26
C MET A 29 -0.43 7.98 -9.20
N LEU A 30 -1.14 6.89 -9.43
CA LEU A 30 -0.76 5.84 -10.35
C LEU A 30 -0.66 6.36 -11.79
N THR A 31 -1.67 7.09 -12.24
CA THR A 31 -1.68 7.70 -13.59
C THR A 31 -0.48 8.63 -13.81
N ALA A 32 -0.08 9.38 -12.80
CA ALA A 32 1.06 10.30 -12.88
C ALA A 32 2.40 9.60 -13.14
N ILE A 33 2.50 8.29 -12.87
CA ILE A 33 3.69 7.48 -13.15
C ILE A 33 3.45 6.45 -14.27
N GLY A 34 2.38 6.63 -15.05
CA GLY A 34 2.08 5.79 -16.22
C GLY A 34 1.38 4.48 -15.92
N LEU A 35 0.83 4.32 -14.73
CA LEU A 35 0.07 3.12 -14.32
C LEU A 35 -1.44 3.42 -14.26
N ASP A 36 -2.24 2.35 -14.39
CA ASP A 36 -3.67 2.37 -14.09
C ASP A 36 -4.05 1.19 -13.19
N ARG A 37 -5.32 1.14 -12.77
CA ARG A 37 -5.82 0.05 -11.90
C ARG A 37 -5.71 -1.34 -12.53
N ARG A 38 -5.68 -1.46 -13.85
CA ARG A 38 -5.56 -2.75 -14.54
C ARG A 38 -4.16 -3.31 -14.47
N ALA A 39 -3.16 -2.43 -14.33
CA ALA A 39 -1.76 -2.80 -14.18
C ALA A 39 -1.35 -3.06 -12.72
N VAL A 40 -2.23 -2.79 -11.75
CA VAL A 40 -1.90 -2.80 -10.31
C VAL A 40 -2.91 -3.64 -9.53
N TYR A 41 -2.42 -4.63 -8.80
CA TYR A 41 -3.25 -5.32 -7.80
C TYR A 41 -3.31 -4.46 -6.52
N ILE A 42 -4.50 -4.12 -6.07
CA ILE A 42 -4.73 -3.24 -4.92
C ILE A 42 -5.44 -4.03 -3.82
N SER A 43 -4.94 -3.99 -2.60
CA SER A 43 -5.48 -4.66 -1.44
C SER A 43 -5.27 -3.86 -0.16
N ASN A 44 -5.69 -4.40 0.97
CA ASN A 44 -5.51 -3.84 2.30
C ASN A 44 -5.01 -4.91 3.28
N ILE A 45 -4.39 -4.50 4.38
CA ILE A 45 -4.03 -5.42 5.48
C ILE A 45 -5.29 -6.05 6.06
N LEU A 46 -6.34 -5.24 6.31
CA LEU A 46 -7.62 -5.71 6.81
C LEU A 46 -8.64 -5.75 5.67
N PRO A 47 -9.32 -6.90 5.43
CA PRO A 47 -10.28 -7.02 4.32
C PRO A 47 -11.68 -6.52 4.65
N TRP A 48 -11.95 -6.07 5.88
CA TRP A 48 -13.24 -5.49 6.30
C TRP A 48 -13.06 -4.10 6.90
N ARG A 49 -14.14 -3.33 6.91
CA ARG A 49 -14.19 -2.00 7.53
C ARG A 49 -14.31 -2.13 9.05
N PRO A 50 -13.36 -1.59 9.84
CA PRO A 50 -13.51 -1.55 11.29
C PRO A 50 -14.71 -0.68 11.70
N PRO A 51 -15.45 -1.05 12.78
CA PRO A 51 -16.55 -0.24 13.29
C PRO A 51 -16.11 1.21 13.58
N GLY A 52 -16.91 2.19 13.14
CA GLY A 52 -16.61 3.61 13.32
C GLY A 52 -15.34 4.10 12.63
N ASN A 53 -14.84 3.41 11.62
CA ASN A 53 -13.57 3.71 10.92
C ASN A 53 -12.35 3.79 11.85
N ARG A 54 -12.39 3.10 13.00
CA ARG A 54 -11.21 3.01 13.87
C ARG A 54 -10.04 2.32 13.19
N SER A 55 -8.84 2.52 13.69
CA SER A 55 -7.68 1.77 13.23
C SER A 55 -7.84 0.28 13.57
N PRO A 56 -7.31 -0.63 12.72
CA PRO A 56 -7.22 -2.05 13.04
C PRO A 56 -6.48 -2.30 14.36
N THR A 57 -6.96 -3.28 15.13
CA THR A 57 -6.22 -3.75 16.31
C THR A 57 -5.04 -4.63 15.92
N ALA A 58 -4.09 -4.81 16.84
CA ALA A 58 -2.95 -5.70 16.61
C ALA A 58 -3.41 -7.15 16.34
N GLU A 59 -4.46 -7.61 17.03
CA GLU A 59 -5.05 -8.94 16.84
C GLU A 59 -5.68 -9.09 15.46
N GLU A 60 -6.42 -8.08 14.98
CA GLU A 60 -7.01 -8.07 13.64
C GLU A 60 -5.94 -8.13 12.56
N ILE A 61 -4.87 -7.34 12.71
CA ILE A 61 -3.73 -7.36 11.80
C ILE A 61 -3.08 -8.74 11.78
N ALA A 62 -2.80 -9.32 12.94
CA ALA A 62 -2.18 -10.63 13.05
C ALA A 62 -3.03 -11.74 12.41
N LEU A 63 -4.35 -11.69 12.58
CA LEU A 63 -5.28 -12.64 11.95
C LEU A 63 -5.30 -12.53 10.42
N CYS A 64 -5.19 -11.31 9.89
CA CYS A 64 -5.31 -11.06 8.45
C CYS A 64 -3.99 -11.12 7.69
N GLN A 65 -2.87 -10.88 8.35
CA GLN A 65 -1.56 -10.83 7.72
C GLN A 65 -1.22 -12.08 6.89
N PRO A 66 -1.47 -13.32 7.34
CA PRO A 66 -1.18 -14.51 6.53
C PRO A 66 -1.93 -14.53 5.20
N PHE A 67 -3.15 -13.98 5.14
CA PHE A 67 -3.92 -13.89 3.89
C PHE A 67 -3.32 -12.86 2.94
N VAL A 68 -2.88 -11.71 3.45
CA VAL A 68 -2.20 -10.69 2.64
C VAL A 68 -0.89 -11.22 2.09
N GLU A 69 -0.10 -11.90 2.90
CA GLU A 69 1.14 -12.53 2.46
C GLU A 69 0.88 -13.60 1.39
N ARG A 70 -0.20 -14.38 1.55
CA ARG A 70 -0.61 -15.33 0.52
C ARG A 70 -1.03 -14.66 -0.79
N GLN A 71 -1.72 -13.52 -0.72
CA GLN A 71 -2.03 -12.72 -1.92
C GLN A 71 -0.74 -12.27 -2.62
N ILE A 72 0.26 -11.81 -1.87
CA ILE A 72 1.55 -11.38 -2.44
C ILE A 72 2.23 -12.56 -3.15
N VAL A 73 2.25 -13.74 -2.54
CA VAL A 73 2.81 -14.96 -3.14
C VAL A 73 2.10 -15.34 -4.44
N LEU A 74 0.77 -15.22 -4.48
CA LEU A 74 -0.03 -15.56 -5.67
C LEU A 74 0.10 -14.52 -6.78
N VAL A 75 0.14 -13.24 -6.44
CA VAL A 75 0.25 -12.13 -7.40
C VAL A 75 1.68 -12.03 -7.96
N GLN A 76 2.69 -12.37 -7.18
CA GLN A 76 4.12 -12.23 -7.53
C GLN A 76 4.45 -10.83 -8.08
N PRO A 77 4.18 -9.75 -7.33
CA PRO A 77 4.36 -8.41 -7.86
C PRO A 77 5.85 -8.11 -8.08
N ARG A 78 6.15 -7.35 -9.12
CA ARG A 78 7.50 -6.86 -9.40
C ARG A 78 7.96 -5.80 -8.38
N VAL A 79 7.01 -5.06 -7.84
CA VAL A 79 7.23 -4.02 -6.81
C VAL A 79 6.06 -4.04 -5.85
N LEU A 80 6.33 -3.87 -4.57
CA LEU A 80 5.33 -3.75 -3.51
C LEU A 80 5.34 -2.33 -2.94
N VAL A 81 4.19 -1.68 -2.91
CA VAL A 81 4.01 -0.33 -2.36
C VAL A 81 3.07 -0.40 -1.16
N LEU A 82 3.56 0.01 0.00
CA LEU A 82 2.80 0.01 1.25
C LEU A 82 2.35 1.44 1.54
N VAL A 83 1.04 1.69 1.45
CA VAL A 83 0.48 3.03 1.64
C VAL A 83 -0.03 3.20 3.07
N GLY A 84 0.69 3.97 3.85
CA GLY A 84 0.39 4.29 5.25
C GLY A 84 1.15 3.46 6.27
N GLY A 85 1.12 3.94 7.52
CA GLY A 85 1.90 3.37 8.62
C GLY A 85 1.46 1.97 9.03
N ILE A 86 0.17 1.66 8.95
CA ILE A 86 -0.37 0.36 9.37
C ILE A 86 0.16 -0.76 8.47
N SER A 87 0.04 -0.61 7.15
CA SER A 87 0.55 -1.60 6.20
C SER A 87 2.07 -1.71 6.26
N ALA A 88 2.77 -0.58 6.37
CA ALA A 88 4.23 -0.55 6.45
C ALA A 88 4.76 -1.27 7.69
N LYS A 89 4.22 -0.98 8.86
CA LYS A 89 4.63 -1.62 10.12
C LYS A 89 4.33 -3.11 10.14
N ALA A 90 3.15 -3.50 9.64
CA ALA A 90 2.72 -4.90 9.63
C ALA A 90 3.64 -5.76 8.76
N LEU A 91 3.85 -5.38 7.51
CA LEU A 91 4.61 -6.20 6.55
C LEU A 91 6.12 -6.05 6.70
N LEU A 92 6.62 -4.88 7.07
CA LEU A 92 8.06 -4.67 7.29
C LEU A 92 8.52 -5.04 8.70
N GLU A 93 7.60 -5.39 9.60
CA GLU A 93 7.88 -5.70 11.01
C GLU A 93 8.69 -4.58 11.70
N LYS A 94 8.29 -3.33 11.45
CA LYS A 94 8.95 -2.12 11.97
C LYS A 94 8.08 -1.41 12.98
N ARG A 95 8.72 -0.73 13.94
CA ARG A 95 8.04 0.08 14.96
C ARG A 95 8.00 1.56 14.62
N GLU A 96 8.90 2.01 13.73
CA GLU A 96 8.99 3.40 13.31
C GLU A 96 7.72 3.87 12.60
N GLY A 97 7.40 5.15 12.74
CA GLY A 97 6.28 5.77 12.03
C GLY A 97 6.54 5.91 10.53
N ILE A 98 5.45 6.15 9.79
CA ILE A 98 5.50 6.27 8.33
C ILE A 98 6.44 7.38 7.85
N THR A 99 6.59 8.45 8.62
CA THR A 99 7.50 9.55 8.29
C THR A 99 8.95 9.09 8.16
N ARG A 100 9.36 8.09 8.94
CA ARG A 100 10.69 7.49 8.87
C ARG A 100 10.77 6.31 7.89
N LEU A 101 9.68 5.54 7.75
CA LEU A 101 9.66 4.35 6.91
C LEU A 101 9.53 4.70 5.43
N ARG A 102 8.85 5.81 5.07
CA ARG A 102 8.60 6.17 3.69
C ARG A 102 9.86 6.48 2.89
N GLY A 103 9.78 6.28 1.59
CA GLY A 103 10.81 6.73 0.64
C GLY A 103 12.11 5.93 0.66
N THR A 104 12.17 4.84 1.42
CA THR A 104 13.35 3.97 1.50
C THR A 104 13.02 2.60 0.92
N TRP A 105 13.83 2.14 -0.01
CA TRP A 105 13.70 0.79 -0.56
C TRP A 105 14.11 -0.27 0.45
N ARG A 106 13.33 -1.33 0.50
CA ARG A 106 13.57 -2.52 1.33
C ARG A 106 13.27 -3.75 0.51
N GLU A 107 13.83 -4.88 0.93
CA GLU A 107 13.51 -6.16 0.35
C GLU A 107 12.48 -6.88 1.24
N PHE A 108 11.41 -7.38 0.65
CA PHE A 108 10.38 -8.16 1.33
C PHE A 108 10.24 -9.54 0.69
N SER A 109 10.15 -10.57 1.52
CA SER A 109 9.95 -11.94 1.07
C SER A 109 9.04 -12.68 2.04
N PRO A 110 7.74 -12.83 1.72
CA PRO A 110 6.85 -13.64 2.53
C PRO A 110 7.20 -15.13 2.40
N ALA A 111 6.77 -15.91 3.38
CA ALA A 111 6.92 -17.36 3.33
C ALA A 111 6.30 -17.95 2.05
N GLY A 112 7.02 -18.82 1.37
CA GLY A 112 6.58 -19.41 0.10
C GLY A 112 7.06 -18.70 -1.16
N MET A 113 7.83 -17.62 -1.02
CA MET A 113 8.55 -17.01 -2.15
C MET A 113 10.02 -17.40 -2.15
N THR A 114 10.58 -17.54 -3.35
CA THR A 114 12.00 -17.89 -3.56
C THR A 114 12.88 -16.68 -3.84
N HIS A 115 12.27 -15.50 -3.98
CA HIS A 115 12.97 -14.25 -4.27
C HIS A 115 12.39 -13.12 -3.42
N THR A 116 13.13 -12.05 -3.29
CA THR A 116 12.69 -10.83 -2.62
C THR A 116 11.94 -9.90 -3.58
N ILE A 117 11.09 -9.04 -3.03
CA ILE A 117 10.33 -8.03 -3.77
C ILE A 117 10.80 -6.66 -3.31
N PRO A 118 11.28 -5.79 -4.23
CA PRO A 118 11.52 -4.39 -3.90
C PRO A 118 10.27 -3.74 -3.33
N THR A 119 10.38 -3.22 -2.12
CA THR A 119 9.24 -2.71 -1.35
C THR A 119 9.51 -1.29 -0.86
N MET A 120 8.55 -0.40 -1.05
CA MET A 120 8.61 0.97 -0.56
C MET A 120 7.33 1.33 0.20
N ALA A 121 7.49 1.97 1.35
CA ALA A 121 6.39 2.62 2.05
C ALA A 121 6.25 4.08 1.61
N THR A 122 5.02 4.57 1.54
CA THR A 122 4.70 5.98 1.32
C THR A 122 3.49 6.40 2.16
N PHE A 123 3.15 7.69 2.16
CA PHE A 123 1.95 8.16 2.88
C PHE A 123 0.67 7.58 2.29
N HIS A 124 -0.30 7.30 3.16
CA HIS A 124 -1.64 6.92 2.72
C HIS A 124 -2.32 8.09 1.99
N PRO A 125 -3.04 7.86 0.88
CA PRO A 125 -3.73 8.93 0.16
C PRO A 125 -4.67 9.77 1.03
N ALA A 126 -5.36 9.17 2.00
CA ALA A 126 -6.21 9.88 2.95
C ALA A 126 -5.43 10.91 3.80
N TYR A 127 -4.18 10.61 4.15
CA TYR A 127 -3.32 11.56 4.85
C TYR A 127 -2.99 12.77 3.98
N ILE A 128 -2.72 12.56 2.68
CA ILE A 128 -2.44 13.65 1.73
C ILE A 128 -3.64 14.57 1.56
N LEU A 129 -4.86 14.02 1.59
CA LEU A 129 -6.09 14.81 1.54
C LEU A 129 -6.22 15.75 2.74
N ARG A 130 -5.81 15.29 3.94
CA ARG A 130 -5.81 16.10 5.17
C ARG A 130 -4.61 17.04 5.25
N GLN A 131 -3.46 16.64 4.70
CA GLN A 131 -2.18 17.35 4.77
C GLN A 131 -1.58 17.50 3.37
N PRO A 132 -2.09 18.46 2.55
CA PRO A 132 -1.65 18.60 1.16
C PRO A 132 -0.16 18.91 0.98
N SER A 133 0.50 19.47 2.00
CA SER A 133 1.95 19.72 1.99
C SER A 133 2.79 18.44 1.79
N ALA A 134 2.26 17.28 2.18
CA ALA A 134 2.93 15.99 1.98
C ALA A 134 3.01 15.53 0.51
N LYS A 135 2.32 16.20 -0.42
CA LYS A 135 2.34 15.85 -1.85
C LYS A 135 3.74 15.81 -2.45
N ARG A 136 4.61 16.76 -2.03
CA ARG A 136 5.99 16.81 -2.52
C ARG A 136 6.78 15.54 -2.18
N GLU A 137 6.61 15.04 -0.96
CA GLU A 137 7.30 13.84 -0.49
C GLU A 137 6.78 12.60 -1.20
N VAL A 138 5.46 12.48 -1.34
CA VAL A 138 4.83 11.39 -2.08
C VAL A 138 5.24 11.41 -3.56
N TRP A 139 5.36 12.58 -4.16
CA TRP A 139 5.83 12.71 -5.53
C TRP A 139 7.25 12.14 -5.70
N ARG A 140 8.15 12.41 -4.77
CA ARG A 140 9.49 11.81 -4.76
C ARG A 140 9.45 10.29 -4.66
N ASP A 141 8.57 9.75 -3.82
CA ASP A 141 8.39 8.30 -3.69
C ASP A 141 7.87 7.70 -4.99
N LEU A 142 6.88 8.34 -5.62
CA LEU A 142 6.32 7.89 -6.90
C LEU A 142 7.36 7.89 -8.03
N LEU A 143 8.20 8.91 -8.11
CA LEU A 143 9.30 8.95 -9.08
C LEU A 143 10.32 7.84 -8.87
N ALA A 144 10.62 7.52 -7.61
CA ALA A 144 11.50 6.39 -7.29
C ALA A 144 10.85 5.05 -7.66
N ILE A 145 9.55 4.90 -7.47
CA ILE A 145 8.79 3.71 -7.90
C ILE A 145 8.79 3.61 -9.43
N GLN A 146 8.51 4.71 -10.14
CA GLN A 146 8.54 4.73 -11.60
C GLN A 146 9.90 4.31 -12.15
N LYS A 147 10.98 4.82 -11.55
CA LYS A 147 12.34 4.47 -11.95
C LYS A 147 12.60 2.97 -11.83
N ILE A 148 12.30 2.37 -10.69
CA ILE A 148 12.52 0.92 -10.48
C ILE A 148 11.67 0.08 -11.43
N LEU A 149 10.42 0.46 -11.68
CA LEU A 149 9.55 -0.23 -12.64
C LEU A 149 10.15 -0.21 -14.05
N SER A 150 10.66 0.93 -14.48
CA SER A 150 11.35 1.07 -15.78
C SER A 150 12.61 0.18 -15.85
N GLU A 151 13.41 0.13 -14.79
CA GLU A 151 14.60 -0.74 -14.72
C GLU A 151 14.24 -2.24 -14.75
N LEU A 152 13.07 -2.60 -14.22
CA LEU A 152 12.55 -3.96 -14.27
C LEU A 152 11.82 -4.30 -15.57
N GLY A 153 11.68 -3.36 -16.49
CA GLY A 153 11.02 -3.55 -17.77
C GLY A 153 9.49 -3.69 -17.68
N VAL A 154 8.90 -2.95 -16.75
CA VAL A 154 7.45 -2.92 -16.51
C VAL A 154 6.85 -1.62 -17.04
#